data_5b8f81afb855c95d4c66de97635b385e
#
_entry.id   5b8f81afb855c95d4c66de97635b385e
#
_cell.length_a   1.000
_cell.length_b   1.000
_cell.length_c   1.000
_cell.angle_alpha   90.00
_cell.angle_beta   90.00
_cell.angle_gamma   90.00
#
_symmetry.space_group_name_H-M   'P 1'
#
loop_
_entity.id
_entity.type
_entity.pdbx_description
1 polymer ?
#
loop_
_entity_poly.entity_id
_entity_poly.type
_entity_poly.pdbx_seq_one_letter_code
_entity_poly.pdbx_strand_id
1 'polypeptide(L)'
;MRWSTTTLIAAAAVWIAASPAALSPREGGSRVAGVVRDVRGPVPNALVRVQATQLHTRTDSDGRFRLDGLPPGRAVTLTASALGYYNGGPVSARPGVTGVAIQLVRHVAEDNAGYEWVGARRAGAKTNCEECHSESDSASSLLPFDEWARDAHGTSAQNPRFLSMYNGTDLTGQHRSPVTRYSIHPDYGRAPLPPNPDQPDYGPGYMLDAPGNAGNCAACHAPAAAIAAPYSTDPNFVSGVGREGVTCDLCHKLWAVRLDSTTRVPPVNMPGVLSMGFRRPPAGHQLFIGPFDDAVGENTYSPLQNKSEFCAPCHFGQFWGVSVYNSFGEWQRSSYNDPVNGRTCQDCHMPRRGATRIARADKKGLQRAPGTIFSHLMPGAADVELLRRTVRLEVTAQRRQDRVEVEVRVTNENAGHHVPTDHPARNMLLLVDASDSGRQPLESVGTQVLPEWAGVGSAADDYAGRPGKAYAKVLEERWTGISPSAAYWRPTVVREDTRLPAKATDVTRYEFIAPASGEDVTITATVVFRRAFKSLAVRKGWQTADIKMATSSVVVRQAPR
;
A
#
# COMPACT_ATOMS: atom_id res chain seq x y z
N MET A 1 12.59 -42.69 -76.21
CA MET A 1 12.81 -44.16 -76.37
C MET A 1 13.55 -44.67 -75.16
N ARG A 2 13.11 -45.73 -74.57
CA ARG A 2 13.58 -46.58 -73.51
C ARG A 2 13.21 -46.13 -72.07
N TRP A 3 12.26 -46.85 -71.56
CA TRP A 3 11.84 -47.00 -70.15
C TRP A 3 12.83 -47.88 -69.39
N SER A 4 13.06 -47.59 -68.16
CA SER A 4 13.71 -48.49 -67.17
C SER A 4 12.88 -48.47 -65.91
N THR A 5 12.23 -49.57 -65.64
CA THR A 5 11.47 -49.94 -64.46
C THR A 5 12.42 -50.25 -63.32
N THR A 6 12.27 -49.60 -62.16
CA THR A 6 12.96 -49.99 -60.93
C THR A 6 11.91 -50.51 -59.94
N THR A 7 12.06 -51.76 -59.58
CA THR A 7 11.20 -52.53 -58.67
C THR A 7 11.48 -52.10 -57.23
N LEU A 8 10.48 -51.64 -56.48
CA LEU A 8 10.52 -51.38 -55.07
C LEU A 8 10.12 -52.66 -54.31
N ILE A 9 11.07 -53.20 -53.50
CA ILE A 9 10.82 -54.29 -52.53
C ILE A 9 10.25 -53.64 -51.26
N ALA A 10 8.99 -53.95 -50.92
CA ALA A 10 8.37 -53.54 -49.67
C ALA A 10 8.78 -54.50 -48.53
N ALA A 11 9.53 -54.02 -47.58
CA ALA A 11 9.79 -54.73 -46.33
C ALA A 11 8.66 -54.44 -45.32
N ALA A 12 7.86 -55.44 -45.01
CA ALA A 12 6.83 -55.38 -43.99
C ALA A 12 7.47 -55.45 -42.61
N ALA A 13 7.48 -54.33 -41.87
CA ALA A 13 7.85 -54.32 -40.47
C ALA A 13 6.62 -54.68 -39.61
N VAL A 14 6.68 -55.80 -38.93
CA VAL A 14 5.67 -56.22 -37.95
C VAL A 14 5.91 -55.43 -36.67
N TRP A 15 5.02 -54.47 -36.38
CA TRP A 15 4.98 -53.79 -35.10
C TRP A 15 4.19 -54.64 -34.11
N ILE A 16 4.90 -55.22 -33.11
CA ILE A 16 4.27 -55.80 -31.93
C ILE A 16 3.86 -54.65 -31.03
N ALA A 17 2.58 -54.36 -31.01
CA ALA A 17 2.00 -53.41 -30.08
C ALA A 17 2.03 -53.99 -28.66
N ALA A 18 3.00 -53.57 -27.89
CA ALA A 18 2.95 -53.77 -26.42
C ALA A 18 1.86 -52.88 -25.86
N SER A 19 0.71 -53.43 -25.48
CA SER A 19 -0.32 -52.70 -24.72
C SER A 19 0.29 -52.19 -23.43
N PRO A 20 0.17 -50.90 -23.11
CA PRO A 20 0.52 -50.41 -21.80
C PRO A 20 -0.44 -51.06 -20.80
N ALA A 21 0.08 -51.85 -19.89
CA ALA A 21 -0.66 -52.34 -18.74
C ALA A 21 -1.26 -51.13 -18.03
N ALA A 22 -2.57 -51.03 -18.02
CA ALA A 22 -3.30 -50.04 -17.23
C ALA A 22 -2.89 -50.26 -15.76
N LEU A 23 -2.10 -49.31 -15.26
CA LEU A 23 -1.87 -49.18 -13.82
C LEU A 23 -3.21 -48.92 -13.18
N SER A 24 -3.84 -49.92 -12.65
CA SER A 24 -4.99 -49.79 -11.77
C SER A 24 -4.66 -48.78 -10.66
N PRO A 25 -5.49 -47.80 -10.37
CA PRO A 25 -5.25 -46.90 -9.24
C PRO A 25 -5.15 -47.81 -7.98
N ARG A 26 -4.01 -47.77 -7.30
CA ARG A 26 -3.93 -48.29 -5.95
C ARG A 26 -4.91 -47.54 -5.08
N GLU A 27 -6.15 -48.04 -4.98
CA GLU A 27 -7.11 -47.63 -3.99
C GLU A 27 -6.62 -48.04 -2.63
N GLY A 28 -6.17 -47.12 -1.85
CA GLY A 28 -5.89 -47.36 -0.44
C GLY A 28 -4.64 -46.63 0.04
N GLY A 29 -4.79 -45.44 0.60
CA GLY A 29 -3.76 -44.89 1.46
C GLY A 29 -3.38 -43.42 1.34
N SER A 30 -3.89 -42.70 0.37
CA SER A 30 -3.54 -41.25 0.20
C SER A 30 -4.64 -40.26 0.62
N ARG A 31 -5.62 -40.71 1.36
CA ARG A 31 -6.79 -39.88 1.75
C ARG A 31 -7.12 -39.96 3.23
N VAL A 32 -7.80 -38.92 3.72
CA VAL A 32 -8.45 -38.87 5.04
C VAL A 32 -9.88 -38.40 4.85
N ALA A 33 -10.81 -38.93 5.64
CA ALA A 33 -12.20 -38.48 5.66
C ALA A 33 -12.67 -38.25 7.10
N GLY A 34 -13.65 -37.34 7.27
CA GLY A 34 -14.13 -36.99 8.58
C GLY A 34 -15.32 -36.04 8.57
N VAL A 35 -15.55 -35.41 9.70
CA VAL A 35 -16.62 -34.45 9.90
C VAL A 35 -16.15 -33.23 10.66
N VAL A 36 -16.62 -32.05 10.25
CA VAL A 36 -16.48 -30.80 11.00
C VAL A 36 -17.82 -30.47 11.63
N ARG A 37 -17.83 -30.18 12.92
CA ARG A 37 -19.06 -29.87 13.66
C ARG A 37 -18.82 -28.83 14.75
N ASP A 38 -19.87 -28.16 15.16
CA ASP A 38 -19.93 -27.37 16.40
C ASP A 38 -20.89 -28.06 17.42
N VAL A 39 -21.17 -27.38 18.51
CA VAL A 39 -22.10 -27.89 19.55
C VAL A 39 -23.56 -28.01 19.07
N ARG A 40 -23.91 -27.39 17.94
CA ARG A 40 -25.27 -27.40 17.36
C ARG A 40 -25.44 -28.45 16.25
N GLY A 41 -24.33 -28.99 15.72
CA GLY A 41 -24.35 -29.97 14.65
C GLY A 41 -23.21 -29.82 13.63
N PRO A 42 -23.42 -30.40 12.43
CA PRO A 42 -22.44 -30.29 11.34
C PRO A 42 -22.24 -28.85 10.88
N VAL A 43 -21.01 -28.53 10.45
CA VAL A 43 -20.66 -27.22 9.87
C VAL A 43 -20.43 -27.40 8.37
N PRO A 44 -21.37 -26.99 7.51
CA PRO A 44 -21.22 -27.06 6.06
C PRO A 44 -20.25 -26.00 5.55
N ASN A 45 -19.65 -26.31 4.39
CA ASN A 45 -18.71 -25.40 3.69
C ASN A 45 -17.49 -24.95 4.53
N ALA A 46 -17.18 -25.66 5.62
CA ALA A 46 -15.95 -25.43 6.37
C ALA A 46 -14.74 -25.84 5.53
N LEU A 47 -13.70 -25.03 5.52
CA LEU A 47 -12.46 -25.37 4.83
C LEU A 47 -11.61 -26.24 5.76
N VAL A 48 -11.23 -27.43 5.30
CA VAL A 48 -10.33 -28.35 6.00
C VAL A 48 -9.00 -28.39 5.28
N ARG A 49 -7.90 -28.13 5.99
CA ARG A 49 -6.57 -27.96 5.42
C ARG A 49 -5.53 -28.85 6.12
N VAL A 50 -4.57 -29.36 5.35
CA VAL A 50 -3.30 -29.80 5.95
C VAL A 50 -2.52 -28.56 6.36
N GLN A 51 -2.35 -28.38 7.66
CA GLN A 51 -1.79 -27.18 8.27
C GLN A 51 -0.47 -26.75 7.61
N ALA A 52 -0.33 -25.47 7.35
CA ALA A 52 0.81 -24.81 6.68
C ALA A 52 1.07 -25.28 5.24
N THR A 53 0.10 -25.89 4.56
CA THR A 53 0.18 -26.28 3.15
C THR A 53 -0.97 -25.71 2.33
N GLN A 54 -0.94 -25.93 1.01
CA GLN A 54 -2.03 -25.54 0.11
C GLN A 54 -3.09 -26.65 -0.05
N LEU A 55 -2.82 -27.87 0.50
CA LEU A 55 -3.73 -29.00 0.37
C LEU A 55 -4.95 -28.85 1.27
N HIS A 56 -6.13 -28.70 0.68
CA HIS A 56 -7.37 -28.46 1.39
C HIS A 56 -8.57 -29.05 0.66
N THR A 57 -9.69 -29.13 1.36
CA THR A 57 -11.02 -29.48 0.84
C THR A 57 -12.09 -28.69 1.61
N ARG A 58 -13.37 -28.82 1.22
CA ARG A 58 -14.49 -28.25 1.96
C ARG A 58 -15.46 -29.33 2.41
N THR A 59 -16.17 -29.05 3.49
CA THR A 59 -17.24 -29.93 3.97
C THR A 59 -18.49 -29.77 3.11
N ASP A 60 -19.25 -30.88 2.98
CA ASP A 60 -20.59 -30.92 2.39
C ASP A 60 -21.66 -30.38 3.35
N SER A 61 -22.96 -30.53 3.00
CA SER A 61 -24.12 -30.12 3.82
C SER A 61 -24.18 -30.81 5.18
N ASP A 62 -23.64 -32.03 5.27
CA ASP A 62 -23.60 -32.84 6.50
C ASP A 62 -22.30 -32.61 7.31
N GLY A 63 -21.50 -31.57 6.93
CA GLY A 63 -20.22 -31.28 7.56
C GLY A 63 -19.12 -32.31 7.26
N ARG A 64 -19.37 -33.24 6.33
CA ARG A 64 -18.41 -34.29 5.99
C ARG A 64 -17.37 -33.77 5.01
N PHE A 65 -16.14 -34.26 5.16
CA PHE A 65 -15.06 -33.93 4.22
C PHE A 65 -14.32 -35.20 3.79
N ARG A 66 -13.71 -35.09 2.62
CA ARG A 66 -12.72 -36.02 2.10
C ARG A 66 -11.57 -35.20 1.54
N LEU A 67 -10.35 -35.53 1.98
CA LEU A 67 -9.11 -34.89 1.56
C LEU A 67 -8.20 -35.97 0.96
N ASP A 68 -7.98 -35.86 -0.34
CA ASP A 68 -7.12 -36.75 -1.14
C ASP A 68 -5.72 -36.13 -1.31
N GLY A 69 -4.75 -36.91 -1.83
CA GLY A 69 -3.41 -36.43 -2.17
C GLY A 69 -2.43 -36.33 -0.98
N LEU A 70 -2.72 -37.01 0.10
CA LEU A 70 -1.82 -37.03 1.28
C LEU A 70 -0.58 -37.87 1.04
N PRO A 71 0.60 -37.50 1.61
CA PRO A 71 1.80 -38.29 1.54
C PRO A 71 1.61 -39.64 2.24
N PRO A 72 1.89 -40.77 1.61
CA PRO A 72 1.69 -42.09 2.18
C PRO A 72 2.51 -42.30 3.45
N GLY A 73 1.95 -42.99 4.44
CA GLY A 73 2.63 -43.41 5.67
C GLY A 73 2.94 -42.31 6.68
N ARG A 74 2.83 -41.04 6.32
CA ARG A 74 3.13 -39.92 7.22
C ARG A 74 1.86 -39.33 7.81
N ALA A 75 1.84 -39.13 9.13
CA ALA A 75 0.78 -38.37 9.76
C ALA A 75 0.81 -36.87 9.32
N VAL A 76 -0.35 -36.31 9.12
CA VAL A 76 -0.55 -34.90 8.81
C VAL A 76 -1.37 -34.22 9.91
N THR A 77 -1.18 -32.94 10.08
CA THR A 77 -1.99 -32.12 10.98
C THR A 77 -3.09 -31.46 10.18
N LEU A 78 -4.34 -31.65 10.60
CA LEU A 78 -5.52 -31.05 9.98
C LEU A 78 -6.05 -29.92 10.84
N THR A 79 -6.49 -28.87 10.19
CA THR A 79 -7.22 -27.74 10.76
C THR A 79 -8.51 -27.50 9.99
N ALA A 80 -9.47 -26.85 10.59
CA ALA A 80 -10.69 -26.42 9.90
C ALA A 80 -11.03 -24.97 10.24
N SER A 81 -11.61 -24.25 9.27
CA SER A 81 -12.08 -22.88 9.46
C SER A 81 -13.43 -22.64 8.81
N ALA A 82 -14.23 -21.78 9.41
CA ALA A 82 -15.48 -21.26 8.85
C ALA A 82 -15.73 -19.85 9.38
N LEU A 83 -16.44 -19.02 8.60
CA LEU A 83 -16.75 -17.65 9.03
C LEU A 83 -17.58 -17.67 10.33
N GLY A 84 -17.18 -16.86 11.29
CA GLY A 84 -17.84 -16.77 12.60
C GLY A 84 -17.35 -17.80 13.63
N TYR A 85 -16.31 -18.57 13.28
CA TYR A 85 -15.71 -19.55 14.18
C TYR A 85 -14.23 -19.26 14.41
N TYR A 86 -13.72 -19.64 15.56
CA TYR A 86 -12.29 -19.82 15.74
C TYR A 86 -11.81 -20.95 14.83
N ASN A 87 -10.59 -20.84 14.31
CA ASN A 87 -9.97 -21.91 13.54
C ASN A 87 -9.75 -23.13 14.43
N GLY A 88 -10.34 -24.25 14.06
CA GLY A 88 -10.36 -25.49 14.83
C GLY A 88 -9.20 -26.43 14.52
N GLY A 89 -8.93 -27.35 15.43
CA GLY A 89 -7.79 -28.24 15.42
C GLY A 89 -6.69 -27.78 16.40
N PRO A 90 -5.43 -28.24 16.26
CA PRO A 90 -4.93 -29.20 15.28
C PRO A 90 -5.35 -30.64 15.58
N VAL A 91 -5.68 -31.42 14.55
CA VAL A 91 -6.00 -32.84 14.66
C VAL A 91 -4.99 -33.65 13.83
N SER A 92 -4.29 -34.61 14.47
CA SER A 92 -3.36 -35.49 13.75
C SER A 92 -4.13 -36.63 13.09
N ALA A 93 -3.87 -36.88 11.81
CA ALA A 93 -4.48 -37.96 11.05
C ALA A 93 -3.46 -38.65 10.15
N ARG A 94 -3.59 -39.97 9.96
CA ARG A 94 -2.80 -40.74 9.00
C ARG A 94 -3.63 -41.04 7.74
N PRO A 95 -3.02 -41.07 6.56
CA PRO A 95 -3.71 -41.55 5.37
C PRO A 95 -4.37 -42.91 5.58
N GLY A 96 -5.59 -43.06 5.07
CA GLY A 96 -6.44 -44.23 5.26
C GLY A 96 -7.44 -44.12 6.40
N VAL A 97 -7.29 -43.14 7.31
CA VAL A 97 -8.21 -42.95 8.42
C VAL A 97 -9.52 -42.30 7.93
N THR A 98 -10.65 -42.87 8.37
CA THR A 98 -12.00 -42.33 8.22
C THR A 98 -12.57 -42.01 9.61
N GLY A 99 -13.42 -41.00 9.70
CA GLY A 99 -14.03 -40.63 10.98
C GLY A 99 -13.23 -39.61 11.80
N VAL A 100 -12.34 -38.85 11.16
CA VAL A 100 -11.68 -37.71 11.81
C VAL A 100 -12.72 -36.67 12.18
N ALA A 101 -12.74 -36.24 13.46
CA ALA A 101 -13.62 -35.21 13.94
C ALA A 101 -12.85 -33.93 14.24
N ILE A 102 -13.29 -32.80 13.65
CA ILE A 102 -12.75 -31.48 13.96
C ILE A 102 -13.89 -30.64 14.56
N GLN A 103 -13.69 -30.17 15.78
CA GLN A 103 -14.62 -29.31 16.48
C GLN A 103 -14.32 -27.85 16.19
N LEU A 104 -15.35 -27.09 15.78
CA LEU A 104 -15.29 -25.63 15.69
C LEU A 104 -16.04 -25.00 16.85
N VAL A 105 -15.53 -23.88 17.33
CA VAL A 105 -16.14 -23.06 18.38
C VAL A 105 -16.50 -21.70 17.79
N ARG A 106 -17.75 -21.27 17.95
CA ARG A 106 -18.17 -19.94 17.52
C ARG A 106 -17.52 -18.88 18.41
N HIS A 107 -16.94 -17.86 17.80
CA HIS A 107 -16.53 -16.69 18.55
C HIS A 107 -17.72 -15.74 18.76
N VAL A 108 -17.62 -14.87 19.74
CA VAL A 108 -18.63 -13.84 20.02
C VAL A 108 -18.72 -12.88 18.83
N ALA A 109 -19.93 -12.57 18.40
CA ALA A 109 -20.19 -11.70 17.26
C ALA A 109 -20.28 -10.21 17.66
N GLU A 110 -20.69 -9.95 18.89
CA GLU A 110 -20.82 -8.62 19.46
C GLU A 110 -19.44 -8.02 19.75
N ASP A 111 -19.30 -6.73 19.49
CA ASP A 111 -18.09 -5.97 19.78
C ASP A 111 -18.07 -5.51 21.23
N ASN A 112 -17.02 -5.82 21.97
CA ASN A 112 -16.83 -5.33 23.34
C ASN A 112 -16.23 -3.92 23.34
N ALA A 113 -17.04 -2.91 23.53
CA ALA A 113 -16.59 -1.51 23.60
C ALA A 113 -15.62 -1.23 24.77
N GLY A 114 -15.67 -2.05 25.84
CA GLY A 114 -14.77 -1.96 26.98
C GLY A 114 -13.45 -2.74 26.82
N TYR A 115 -13.13 -3.21 25.62
CA TYR A 115 -11.92 -3.97 25.36
C TYR A 115 -10.66 -3.11 25.58
N GLU A 116 -9.72 -3.63 26.37
CA GLU A 116 -8.40 -3.04 26.53
C GLU A 116 -7.46 -3.49 25.40
N TRP A 117 -7.00 -2.55 24.59
CA TRP A 117 -6.09 -2.81 23.48
C TRP A 117 -4.77 -3.40 23.94
N VAL A 118 -4.32 -4.44 23.25
CA VAL A 118 -3.02 -5.06 23.49
C VAL A 118 -1.94 -4.24 22.77
N GLY A 119 -0.93 -3.79 23.52
CA GLY A 119 0.22 -3.10 22.96
C GLY A 119 1.06 -4.01 22.06
N ALA A 120 1.59 -3.48 20.97
CA ALA A 120 2.51 -4.21 20.13
C ALA A 120 3.89 -4.31 20.81
N ARG A 121 4.36 -3.20 21.40
CA ARG A 121 5.66 -3.10 22.05
C ARG A 121 5.63 -3.63 23.47
N ARG A 122 6.76 -4.18 23.91
CA ARG A 122 6.93 -4.64 25.29
C ARG A 122 6.88 -3.43 26.24
N ALA A 123 5.94 -3.47 27.15
CA ALA A 123 5.77 -2.48 28.22
C ALA A 123 5.55 -3.19 29.55
N GLY A 124 6.62 -3.34 30.35
CA GLY A 124 6.56 -4.04 31.63
C GLY A 124 6.29 -5.55 31.49
N ALA A 125 5.51 -6.13 32.42
CA ALA A 125 5.21 -7.57 32.49
C ALA A 125 3.98 -7.98 31.65
N LYS A 126 3.35 -7.06 30.90
CA LYS A 126 2.16 -7.36 30.11
C LYS A 126 2.52 -8.12 28.83
N THR A 127 1.73 -9.11 28.46
CA THR A 127 1.80 -9.79 27.16
C THR A 127 1.63 -8.78 26.03
N ASN A 128 2.44 -8.90 24.99
CA ASN A 128 2.47 -8.02 23.84
C ASN A 128 2.86 -8.79 22.57
N CYS A 129 2.70 -8.17 21.40
CA CYS A 129 2.99 -8.83 20.12
C CYS A 129 4.49 -9.08 19.92
N GLU A 130 5.34 -8.15 20.39
CA GLU A 130 6.80 -8.23 20.27
C GLU A 130 7.37 -9.53 20.84
N GLU A 131 6.82 -10.02 21.95
CA GLU A 131 7.33 -11.22 22.64
C GLU A 131 7.38 -12.46 21.75
N CYS A 132 6.41 -12.61 20.87
CA CYS A 132 6.29 -13.77 19.99
C CYS A 132 6.65 -13.47 18.53
N HIS A 133 6.42 -12.24 18.08
CA HIS A 133 6.51 -11.83 16.67
C HIS A 133 7.74 -10.99 16.34
N SER A 134 8.75 -10.95 17.25
CA SER A 134 10.06 -10.33 17.04
C SER A 134 11.18 -11.34 17.30
N GLU A 135 12.25 -11.25 16.53
CA GLU A 135 13.54 -11.90 16.81
C GLU A 135 14.50 -10.97 17.57
N SER A 136 14.05 -9.81 17.92
CA SER A 136 14.61 -8.72 18.76
C SER A 136 16.03 -8.22 18.44
N ASP A 137 16.92 -9.04 17.88
CA ASP A 137 18.33 -8.66 17.71
C ASP A 137 18.82 -8.69 16.26
N SER A 138 17.94 -8.96 15.31
CA SER A 138 18.28 -9.06 13.89
C SER A 138 17.61 -7.94 13.07
N ALA A 139 18.40 -7.01 12.57
CA ALA A 139 17.93 -6.01 11.59
C ALA A 139 17.40 -6.63 10.29
N SER A 140 17.68 -7.91 10.06
CA SER A 140 17.22 -8.69 8.90
C SER A 140 16.00 -9.56 9.20
N SER A 141 15.45 -9.53 10.42
CA SER A 141 14.25 -10.30 10.76
C SER A 141 13.08 -9.92 9.86
N LEU A 142 12.38 -10.93 9.39
CA LEU A 142 11.15 -10.83 8.60
C LEU A 142 9.91 -11.16 9.45
N LEU A 143 10.01 -11.17 10.77
CA LEU A 143 8.87 -11.35 11.64
C LEU A 143 7.98 -10.10 11.64
N PRO A 144 6.66 -10.26 11.76
CA PRO A 144 5.70 -9.17 11.57
C PRO A 144 5.93 -7.94 12.45
N PHE A 145 6.32 -8.13 13.72
CA PHE A 145 6.59 -7.00 14.61
C PHE A 145 7.83 -6.20 14.16
N ASP A 146 8.91 -6.89 13.75
CA ASP A 146 10.16 -6.23 13.36
C ASP A 146 9.98 -5.43 12.07
N GLU A 147 9.10 -5.87 11.17
CA GLU A 147 8.72 -5.13 9.97
C GLU A 147 7.82 -3.93 10.33
N TRP A 148 6.76 -4.13 11.11
CA TRP A 148 5.83 -3.08 11.53
C TRP A 148 6.53 -1.99 12.36
N ALA A 149 7.47 -2.33 13.21
CA ALA A 149 8.19 -1.37 14.05
C ALA A 149 9.03 -0.36 13.23
N ARG A 150 9.37 -0.71 11.98
CA ARG A 150 10.09 0.13 11.02
C ARG A 150 9.17 0.84 10.03
N ASP A 151 7.88 0.51 10.05
CA ASP A 151 6.88 1.05 9.14
C ASP A 151 6.24 2.34 9.66
N ALA A 152 5.69 3.13 8.74
CA ALA A 152 5.01 4.38 9.07
C ALA A 152 3.74 4.18 9.91
N HIS A 153 3.06 3.04 9.82
CA HIS A 153 1.88 2.72 10.61
C HIS A 153 2.24 2.55 12.09
N GLY A 154 3.36 1.88 12.39
CA GLY A 154 3.86 1.67 13.75
C GLY A 154 4.36 2.93 14.47
N THR A 155 4.38 4.06 13.79
CA THR A 155 4.79 5.37 14.34
C THR A 155 3.83 6.50 13.97
N SER A 156 2.65 6.18 13.40
CA SER A 156 1.76 7.17 12.80
C SER A 156 1.28 8.24 13.80
N ALA A 157 1.02 7.89 15.05
CA ALA A 157 0.60 8.85 16.08
C ALA A 157 1.71 9.84 16.48
N GLN A 158 2.98 9.44 16.32
CA GLN A 158 4.15 10.22 16.73
C GLN A 158 4.95 10.74 15.52
N ASN A 159 4.43 10.57 14.30
CA ASN A 159 5.13 10.99 13.10
C ASN A 159 5.37 12.51 13.13
N PRO A 160 6.63 13.00 13.12
CA PRO A 160 6.92 14.42 13.32
C PRO A 160 6.38 15.29 12.17
N ARG A 161 6.27 14.76 10.94
CA ARG A 161 5.65 15.52 9.84
C ARG A 161 4.14 15.66 10.04
N PHE A 162 3.47 14.60 10.48
CA PHE A 162 2.06 14.67 10.84
C PHE A 162 1.84 15.68 11.97
N LEU A 163 2.59 15.57 13.06
CA LEU A 163 2.46 16.47 14.20
C LEU A 163 2.81 17.93 13.85
N SER A 164 3.79 18.16 12.97
CA SER A 164 4.08 19.53 12.51
C SER A 164 2.95 20.14 11.69
N MET A 165 2.24 19.35 10.86
CA MET A 165 1.03 19.78 10.16
C MET A 165 -0.17 19.94 11.09
N TYR A 166 -0.29 19.08 12.08
CA TYR A 166 -1.35 19.19 13.07
C TYR A 166 -1.18 20.44 13.95
N ASN A 167 0.02 20.67 14.47
CA ASN A 167 0.30 21.73 15.43
C ASN A 167 0.69 23.10 14.81
N GLY A 168 1.01 23.14 13.51
CA GLY A 168 1.53 24.35 12.87
C GLY A 168 2.95 24.68 13.29
N THR A 169 3.77 23.65 13.55
CA THR A 169 5.15 23.80 13.99
C THR A 169 6.14 23.45 12.88
N ASP A 170 7.41 23.72 13.12
CA ASP A 170 8.51 23.07 12.42
C ASP A 170 8.58 21.55 12.74
N LEU A 171 9.52 20.84 12.14
CA LEU A 171 9.70 19.40 12.33
C LEU A 171 10.08 19.03 13.78
N THR A 172 10.76 19.93 14.49
CA THR A 172 11.20 19.70 15.87
C THR A 172 10.10 19.93 16.90
N GLY A 173 9.02 20.62 16.51
CA GLY A 173 7.95 21.06 17.41
C GLY A 173 8.31 22.26 18.28
N GLN A 174 9.53 22.80 18.14
CA GLN A 174 10.02 23.90 18.98
C GLN A 174 9.51 25.27 18.53
N HIS A 175 9.34 25.45 17.24
CA HIS A 175 8.86 26.70 16.66
C HIS A 175 7.44 26.51 16.10
N ARG A 176 6.56 27.44 16.37
CA ARG A 176 5.15 27.39 15.97
C ARG A 176 4.74 28.69 15.29
N SER A 177 3.96 28.60 14.23
CA SER A 177 3.29 29.75 13.63
C SER A 177 2.24 30.35 14.57
N PRO A 178 1.95 31.64 14.47
CA PRO A 178 0.82 32.27 15.19
C PRO A 178 -0.51 31.60 14.82
N VAL A 179 -1.47 31.72 15.73
CA VAL A 179 -2.86 31.29 15.48
C VAL A 179 -3.40 32.07 14.28
N THR A 180 -4.15 31.37 13.43
CA THR A 180 -4.72 31.92 12.21
C THR A 180 -5.63 33.09 12.51
N ARG A 181 -5.41 34.21 11.82
CA ARG A 181 -6.29 35.37 11.85
C ARG A 181 -7.47 35.13 10.92
N TYR A 182 -8.61 35.74 11.24
CA TYR A 182 -9.85 35.62 10.47
C TYR A 182 -10.44 36.96 10.16
N SER A 183 -11.04 37.07 8.98
CA SER A 183 -12.06 38.09 8.65
C SER A 183 -13.46 37.47 8.82
N ILE A 184 -14.46 38.33 8.84
CA ILE A 184 -15.87 37.92 8.80
C ILE A 184 -16.34 38.03 7.36
N HIS A 185 -16.78 36.90 6.79
CA HIS A 185 -17.40 36.88 5.47
C HIS A 185 -18.93 36.79 5.60
N PRO A 186 -19.70 37.60 4.84
CA PRO A 186 -21.17 37.62 4.98
C PRO A 186 -21.84 36.26 4.82
N ASP A 187 -21.37 35.46 3.84
CA ASP A 187 -22.00 34.18 3.48
C ASP A 187 -21.40 32.98 4.21
N TYR A 188 -20.13 33.05 4.66
CA TYR A 188 -19.37 31.92 5.19
C TYR A 188 -18.93 32.10 6.65
N GLY A 189 -19.24 33.23 7.25
CA GLY A 189 -18.83 33.54 8.62
C GLY A 189 -17.34 33.85 8.71
N ARG A 190 -16.56 32.97 9.37
CA ARG A 190 -15.11 33.20 9.55
C ARG A 190 -14.33 32.66 8.34
N ALA A 191 -13.61 33.54 7.66
CA ALA A 191 -12.69 33.21 6.57
C ALA A 191 -11.22 33.41 7.02
N PRO A 192 -10.35 32.45 6.87
CA PRO A 192 -8.95 32.59 7.25
C PRO A 192 -8.26 33.65 6.39
N LEU A 193 -7.37 34.41 7.01
CA LEU A 193 -6.49 35.37 6.35
C LEU A 193 -5.12 34.70 6.07
N PRO A 194 -4.39 35.20 5.08
CA PRO A 194 -3.01 34.78 4.87
C PRO A 194 -2.13 35.01 6.10
N PRO A 195 -1.02 34.25 6.26
CA PRO A 195 -0.05 34.52 7.31
C PRO A 195 0.40 36.00 7.32
N ASN A 196 0.66 36.54 8.51
CA ASN A 196 1.19 37.88 8.62
C ASN A 196 2.69 37.86 8.23
N PRO A 197 3.12 38.63 7.21
CA PRO A 197 4.50 38.66 6.76
C PRO A 197 5.49 39.16 7.83
N ASP A 198 4.99 39.91 8.82
CA ASP A 198 5.80 40.47 9.92
C ASP A 198 6.02 39.44 11.07
N GLN A 199 5.49 38.25 10.96
CA GLN A 199 5.57 37.19 11.98
C GLN A 199 6.20 35.92 11.42
N PRO A 200 6.91 35.14 12.24
CA PRO A 200 7.46 33.85 11.82
C PRO A 200 6.36 32.91 11.32
N ASP A 201 6.58 32.31 10.16
CA ASP A 201 5.67 31.34 9.53
C ASP A 201 6.37 30.00 9.31
N TYR A 202 5.95 29.00 10.07
CA TYR A 202 6.40 27.60 9.97
C TYR A 202 5.39 26.74 9.18
N GLY A 203 4.59 27.37 8.34
CA GLY A 203 3.58 26.74 7.49
C GLY A 203 2.27 26.42 8.22
N PRO A 204 1.31 25.83 7.50
CA PRO A 204 -0.04 25.61 8.01
C PRO A 204 -0.06 24.63 9.20
N GLY A 205 -1.07 24.76 10.05
CA GLY A 205 -1.36 23.87 11.15
C GLY A 205 -2.84 23.79 11.46
N TYR A 206 -3.36 22.56 11.60
CA TYR A 206 -4.78 22.39 11.93
C TYR A 206 -5.16 23.11 13.24
N MET A 207 -4.34 22.93 14.29
CA MET A 207 -4.56 23.57 15.60
C MET A 207 -4.35 25.09 15.61
N LEU A 208 -3.81 25.67 14.54
CA LEU A 208 -3.77 27.12 14.35
C LEU A 208 -5.11 27.64 13.84
N ASP A 209 -5.76 26.85 12.99
CA ASP A 209 -7.06 27.19 12.40
C ASP A 209 -8.23 26.84 13.34
N ALA A 210 -8.07 25.81 14.17
CA ALA A 210 -9.11 25.31 15.05
C ALA A 210 -8.58 25.14 16.50
N PRO A 211 -8.14 26.20 17.17
CA PRO A 211 -7.63 26.10 18.53
C PRO A 211 -8.71 25.55 19.47
N GLY A 212 -8.32 24.53 20.26
CA GLY A 212 -9.24 23.86 21.19
C GLY A 212 -10.18 22.82 20.55
N ASN A 213 -10.03 22.54 19.26
CA ASN A 213 -10.77 21.47 18.57
C ASN A 213 -9.79 20.46 18.00
N ALA A 214 -9.81 19.22 18.52
CA ALA A 214 -8.88 18.18 18.10
C ALA A 214 -9.12 17.67 16.67
N GLY A 215 -10.32 17.85 16.12
CA GLY A 215 -10.68 17.30 14.82
C GLY A 215 -10.70 15.78 14.79
N ASN A 216 -10.58 15.20 13.60
CA ASN A 216 -10.62 13.76 13.39
C ASN A 216 -9.28 13.13 12.94
N CYS A 217 -8.17 13.83 13.11
CA CYS A 217 -6.87 13.35 12.67
C CYS A 217 -6.46 12.04 13.36
N ALA A 218 -6.80 11.91 14.67
CA ALA A 218 -6.54 10.70 15.43
C ALA A 218 -7.31 9.48 14.93
N ALA A 219 -8.44 9.66 14.22
CA ALA A 219 -9.22 8.56 13.67
C ALA A 219 -8.42 7.65 12.71
N CYS A 220 -7.37 8.20 12.08
CA CYS A 220 -6.43 7.47 11.23
C CYS A 220 -5.03 7.32 11.87
N HIS A 221 -4.54 8.36 12.57
CA HIS A 221 -3.16 8.41 13.08
C HIS A 221 -2.96 7.79 14.46
N ALA A 222 -4.01 7.76 15.29
CA ALA A 222 -4.03 7.12 16.60
C ALA A 222 -5.36 6.37 16.81
N PRO A 223 -5.74 5.45 15.91
CA PRO A 223 -7.09 4.94 15.81
C PRO A 223 -7.55 4.19 17.07
N ALA A 224 -6.68 3.44 17.75
CA ALA A 224 -7.04 2.74 18.99
C ALA A 224 -7.50 3.70 20.10
N ALA A 225 -6.91 4.89 20.19
CA ALA A 225 -7.33 5.94 21.12
C ALA A 225 -8.62 6.65 20.66
N ALA A 226 -8.81 6.77 19.34
CA ALA A 226 -9.88 7.59 18.76
C ALA A 226 -11.24 6.88 18.65
N ILE A 227 -11.32 5.56 18.84
CA ILE A 227 -12.58 4.80 18.64
C ILE A 227 -13.74 5.35 19.48
N ALA A 228 -13.48 5.70 20.74
CA ALA A 228 -14.53 6.20 21.63
C ALA A 228 -14.90 7.67 21.36
N ALA A 229 -13.97 8.45 20.80
CA ALA A 229 -14.13 9.89 20.62
C ALA A 229 -13.40 10.39 19.34
N PRO A 230 -13.84 9.97 18.14
CA PRO A 230 -13.09 10.16 16.90
C PRO A 230 -12.94 11.62 16.45
N TYR A 231 -13.78 12.53 16.95
CA TYR A 231 -13.73 13.97 16.65
C TYR A 231 -13.12 14.84 17.75
N SER A 232 -12.71 14.24 18.87
CA SER A 232 -12.19 14.99 20.03
C SER A 232 -10.94 14.39 20.65
N THR A 233 -10.40 13.32 20.06
CA THR A 233 -9.11 12.76 20.50
C THR A 233 -7.96 13.58 19.92
N ASP A 234 -7.25 14.31 20.80
CA ASP A 234 -6.07 15.08 20.39
C ASP A 234 -4.84 14.19 20.30
N PRO A 235 -4.22 14.06 19.11
CA PRO A 235 -2.99 13.28 18.93
C PRO A 235 -1.83 13.65 19.86
N ASN A 236 -1.77 14.89 20.35
CA ASN A 236 -0.72 15.33 21.27
C ASN A 236 -0.80 14.66 22.66
N PHE A 237 -2.00 14.24 23.07
CA PHE A 237 -2.25 13.70 24.41
C PHE A 237 -2.53 12.20 24.43
N VAL A 238 -2.42 11.50 23.28
CA VAL A 238 -2.57 10.05 23.27
C VAL A 238 -1.45 9.38 24.07
N SER A 239 -1.81 8.32 24.79
CA SER A 239 -0.90 7.57 25.66
C SER A 239 -1.04 6.06 25.46
N GLY A 240 -0.17 5.28 26.08
CA GLY A 240 -0.20 3.83 26.04
C GLY A 240 -0.22 3.30 24.59
N VAL A 241 -1.11 2.34 24.32
CA VAL A 241 -1.28 1.71 22.99
C VAL A 241 -1.66 2.71 21.92
N GLY A 242 -2.44 3.74 22.24
CA GLY A 242 -2.80 4.80 21.28
C GLY A 242 -1.59 5.53 20.70
N ARG A 243 -0.48 5.58 21.42
CA ARG A 243 0.76 6.22 20.98
C ARG A 243 1.55 5.40 19.96
N GLU A 244 1.27 4.10 19.86
CA GLU A 244 1.90 3.22 18.88
C GLU A 244 1.37 3.43 17.46
N GLY A 245 0.30 4.23 17.28
CA GLY A 245 -0.31 4.50 15.97
C GLY A 245 -1.27 3.41 15.53
N VAL A 246 -1.12 2.92 14.29
CA VAL A 246 -1.91 1.81 13.74
C VAL A 246 -1.27 0.50 14.21
N THR A 247 -1.83 -0.08 15.28
CA THR A 247 -1.24 -1.22 15.99
C THR A 247 -1.62 -2.56 15.37
N CYS A 248 -0.85 -3.61 15.73
CA CYS A 248 -1.17 -4.99 15.37
C CYS A 248 -2.59 -5.35 15.81
N ASP A 249 -2.92 -5.07 17.07
CA ASP A 249 -4.20 -5.45 17.66
C ASP A 249 -5.38 -4.73 17.00
N LEU A 250 -5.21 -3.46 16.60
CA LEU A 250 -6.24 -2.74 15.83
C LEU A 250 -6.55 -3.44 14.50
N CYS A 251 -5.51 -3.71 13.70
CA CYS A 251 -5.67 -4.36 12.40
C CYS A 251 -6.29 -5.75 12.54
N HIS A 252 -5.88 -6.50 13.56
CA HIS A 252 -6.35 -7.86 13.80
C HIS A 252 -7.64 -7.95 14.64
N LYS A 253 -8.33 -6.84 14.89
CA LYS A 253 -9.70 -6.75 15.39
C LYS A 253 -10.67 -6.18 14.35
N LEU A 254 -10.16 -5.70 13.20
CA LEU A 254 -10.99 -5.17 12.13
C LEU A 254 -11.74 -6.31 11.41
N TRP A 255 -13.05 -6.34 11.58
CA TRP A 255 -13.94 -7.36 11.01
C TRP A 255 -14.65 -6.91 9.76
N ALA A 256 -15.04 -5.65 9.70
CA ALA A 256 -15.80 -5.08 8.59
C ALA A 256 -15.36 -3.65 8.29
N VAL A 257 -15.57 -3.24 7.05
CA VAL A 257 -15.40 -1.86 6.60
C VAL A 257 -16.73 -1.38 6.05
N ARG A 258 -17.14 -0.17 6.48
CA ARG A 258 -18.33 0.48 5.96
C ARG A 258 -17.98 1.17 4.66
N LEU A 259 -18.63 0.76 3.60
CA LEU A 259 -18.56 1.40 2.28
C LEU A 259 -19.96 1.87 1.89
N ASP A 260 -20.04 3.02 1.24
CA ASP A 260 -21.26 3.48 0.60
C ASP A 260 -21.72 2.48 -0.46
N SER A 261 -22.99 2.18 -0.51
CA SER A 261 -23.56 1.13 -1.38
C SER A 261 -23.43 1.44 -2.87
N THR A 262 -23.41 2.72 -3.23
CA THR A 262 -23.34 3.20 -4.62
C THR A 262 -21.91 3.44 -5.06
N THR A 263 -21.18 4.23 -4.30
CA THR A 263 -19.81 4.67 -4.67
C THR A 263 -18.74 3.64 -4.30
N ARG A 264 -19.06 2.72 -3.38
CA ARG A 264 -18.17 1.66 -2.88
C ARG A 264 -16.88 2.17 -2.22
N VAL A 265 -16.86 3.43 -1.80
CA VAL A 265 -15.81 4.04 -0.98
C VAL A 265 -16.35 4.33 0.42
N PRO A 266 -15.52 4.58 1.44
CA PRO A 266 -16.00 5.02 2.74
C PRO A 266 -16.90 6.25 2.63
N PRO A 267 -17.98 6.35 3.45
CA PRO A 267 -18.85 7.52 3.41
C PRO A 267 -18.07 8.81 3.71
N VAL A 268 -18.48 9.90 3.05
CA VAL A 268 -17.94 11.23 3.31
C VAL A 268 -18.08 11.57 4.80
N ASN A 269 -17.07 12.20 5.38
CA ASN A 269 -16.98 12.56 6.80
C ASN A 269 -16.91 11.37 7.79
N MET A 270 -16.62 10.17 7.30
CA MET A 270 -16.41 8.99 8.14
C MET A 270 -15.01 8.36 7.93
N PRO A 271 -13.91 9.13 8.04
CA PRO A 271 -12.56 8.59 7.87
C PRO A 271 -12.13 7.71 9.06
N GLY A 272 -11.18 6.81 8.80
CA GLY A 272 -10.56 5.99 9.82
C GLY A 272 -11.57 5.14 10.59
N VAL A 273 -11.48 5.18 11.90
CA VAL A 273 -12.32 4.35 12.81
C VAL A 273 -13.83 4.52 12.61
N LEU A 274 -14.26 5.64 12.03
CA LEU A 274 -15.68 5.90 11.73
C LEU A 274 -16.25 4.96 10.65
N SER A 275 -15.40 4.44 9.77
CA SER A 275 -15.76 3.45 8.74
C SER A 275 -15.33 2.03 9.09
N MET A 276 -14.79 1.79 10.29
CA MET A 276 -14.34 0.49 10.74
C MET A 276 -15.38 -0.19 11.63
N GLY A 277 -15.59 -1.49 11.41
CA GLY A 277 -16.36 -2.36 12.29
C GLY A 277 -15.44 -3.35 12.99
N PHE A 278 -15.41 -3.32 14.31
CA PHE A 278 -14.53 -4.17 15.10
C PHE A 278 -15.24 -5.39 15.66
N ARG A 279 -14.47 -6.40 16.00
CA ARG A 279 -14.87 -7.51 16.89
C ARG A 279 -13.82 -7.66 17.97
N ARG A 280 -14.03 -6.93 19.04
CA ARG A 280 -13.20 -6.98 20.24
C ARG A 280 -13.78 -8.03 21.19
N PRO A 281 -12.98 -8.98 21.67
CA PRO A 281 -13.47 -10.09 22.48
C PRO A 281 -13.89 -9.62 23.88
N PRO A 282 -14.72 -10.41 24.60
CA PRO A 282 -14.96 -10.19 26.02
C PRO A 282 -13.68 -10.37 26.85
N ALA A 283 -13.69 -9.88 28.09
CA ALA A 283 -12.58 -10.02 29.01
C ALA A 283 -12.16 -11.49 29.20
N GLY A 284 -10.86 -11.74 29.23
CA GLY A 284 -10.29 -13.08 29.37
C GLY A 284 -10.17 -13.88 28.07
N HIS A 285 -10.64 -13.35 26.95
CA HIS A 285 -10.54 -13.96 25.63
C HIS A 285 -9.75 -13.10 24.66
N GLN A 286 -9.21 -13.73 23.62
CA GLN A 286 -8.65 -13.08 22.45
C GLN A 286 -9.47 -13.46 21.21
N LEU A 287 -9.44 -12.60 20.21
CA LEU A 287 -9.93 -12.87 18.88
C LEU A 287 -8.97 -12.24 17.88
N PHE A 288 -8.11 -13.03 17.29
CA PHE A 288 -7.13 -12.55 16.33
C PHE A 288 -7.64 -12.83 14.91
N ILE A 289 -8.07 -11.78 14.21
CA ILE A 289 -8.64 -11.85 12.87
C ILE A 289 -7.50 -11.79 11.86
N GLY A 290 -7.35 -12.81 11.02
CA GLY A 290 -6.22 -12.90 10.11
C GLY A 290 -6.54 -13.53 8.76
N PRO A 291 -5.56 -13.52 7.84
CA PRO A 291 -5.71 -14.11 6.50
C PRO A 291 -5.48 -15.62 6.49
N PHE A 292 -5.02 -16.23 7.60
CA PHE A 292 -4.77 -17.67 7.68
C PHE A 292 -5.97 -18.42 8.25
N ASP A 293 -6.41 -19.42 7.50
CA ASP A 293 -7.50 -20.31 7.87
C ASP A 293 -7.05 -21.53 8.69
N ASP A 294 -5.75 -21.62 8.99
CA ASP A 294 -5.10 -22.74 9.67
C ASP A 294 -4.27 -22.33 10.90
N ALA A 295 -4.29 -21.07 11.26
CA ALA A 295 -3.74 -20.57 12.54
C ALA A 295 -4.77 -20.90 13.63
N VAL A 296 -4.44 -21.84 14.51
CA VAL A 296 -5.35 -22.32 15.57
C VAL A 296 -5.22 -21.50 16.85
N GLY A 297 -6.09 -21.76 17.84
CA GLY A 297 -6.22 -21.00 19.05
C GLY A 297 -7.36 -19.98 18.94
N GLU A 298 -7.24 -18.82 19.58
CA GLU A 298 -8.25 -17.76 19.50
C GLU A 298 -8.08 -16.90 18.22
N ASN A 299 -7.77 -17.58 17.09
CA ASN A 299 -7.63 -16.98 15.76
C ASN A 299 -8.84 -17.31 14.89
N THR A 300 -9.23 -16.38 14.04
CA THR A 300 -10.28 -16.57 13.04
C THR A 300 -9.84 -16.07 11.67
N TYR A 301 -10.28 -16.79 10.65
CA TYR A 301 -10.06 -16.38 9.27
C TYR A 301 -11.03 -15.27 8.86
N SER A 302 -10.53 -14.23 8.20
CA SER A 302 -11.36 -13.25 7.52
C SER A 302 -10.83 -12.96 6.11
N PRO A 303 -11.66 -13.08 5.07
CA PRO A 303 -11.26 -12.73 3.71
C PRO A 303 -11.00 -11.23 3.54
N LEU A 304 -11.50 -10.37 4.42
CA LEU A 304 -11.28 -8.92 4.38
C LEU A 304 -9.79 -8.57 4.48
N GLN A 305 -9.01 -9.35 5.24
CA GLN A 305 -7.59 -9.12 5.43
C GLN A 305 -6.76 -9.19 4.12
N ASN A 306 -7.32 -9.83 3.08
CA ASN A 306 -6.70 -9.96 1.77
C ASN A 306 -7.35 -9.05 0.71
N LYS A 307 -8.16 -8.06 1.11
CA LYS A 307 -8.89 -7.18 0.21
C LYS A 307 -8.46 -5.73 0.38
N SER A 308 -8.43 -4.97 -0.71
CA SER A 308 -8.10 -3.54 -0.69
C SER A 308 -9.03 -2.71 0.17
N GLU A 309 -10.29 -3.15 0.34
CA GLU A 309 -11.27 -2.51 1.22
C GLU A 309 -10.79 -2.40 2.67
N PHE A 310 -9.89 -3.29 3.10
CA PHE A 310 -9.25 -3.23 4.42
C PHE A 310 -8.52 -1.90 4.66
N CYS A 311 -7.91 -1.33 3.62
CA CYS A 311 -7.13 -0.11 3.69
C CYS A 311 -7.98 1.16 3.52
N ALA A 312 -9.18 1.01 2.93
CA ALA A 312 -10.04 2.12 2.54
C ALA A 312 -10.34 3.16 3.64
N PRO A 313 -10.61 2.79 4.91
CA PRO A 313 -10.96 3.74 5.95
C PRO A 313 -9.95 4.88 6.14
N CYS A 314 -8.65 4.59 6.00
CA CYS A 314 -7.59 5.58 6.19
C CYS A 314 -7.02 6.11 4.87
N HIS A 315 -7.19 5.37 3.76
CA HIS A 315 -6.65 5.73 2.44
C HIS A 315 -7.73 6.26 1.48
N PHE A 316 -8.81 6.77 2.06
CA PHE A 316 -9.82 7.56 1.39
C PHE A 316 -10.29 8.67 2.33
N GLY A 317 -10.31 9.91 1.82
CA GLY A 317 -10.81 11.07 2.58
C GLY A 317 -11.16 12.21 1.65
N GLN A 318 -12.33 12.80 1.89
CA GLN A 318 -12.84 13.94 1.15
C GLN A 318 -13.03 15.11 2.11
N PHE A 319 -12.53 16.27 1.72
CA PHE A 319 -12.65 17.51 2.46
C PHE A 319 -13.27 18.57 1.55
N TRP A 320 -14.35 19.21 1.99
CA TRP A 320 -15.02 20.27 1.23
C TRP A 320 -15.37 19.90 -0.20
N GLY A 321 -15.74 18.62 -0.44
CA GLY A 321 -16.05 18.10 -1.76
C GLY A 321 -14.81 17.70 -2.59
N VAL A 322 -13.60 17.93 -2.10
CA VAL A 322 -12.35 17.53 -2.76
C VAL A 322 -11.85 16.23 -2.18
N SER A 323 -11.64 15.20 -3.03
CA SER A 323 -10.97 13.96 -2.64
C SER A 323 -9.48 14.23 -2.46
N VAL A 324 -9.03 14.34 -1.20
CA VAL A 324 -7.66 14.67 -0.82
C VAL A 324 -6.81 13.40 -0.73
N TYR A 325 -7.16 12.50 0.17
CA TYR A 325 -6.60 11.16 0.24
C TYR A 325 -7.48 10.25 -0.59
N ASN A 326 -6.98 9.65 -1.64
CA ASN A 326 -7.86 8.93 -2.57
C ASN A 326 -7.22 7.72 -3.24
N SER A 327 -6.12 7.19 -2.70
CA SER A 327 -5.45 6.04 -3.30
C SER A 327 -6.37 4.84 -3.44
N PHE A 328 -7.26 4.60 -2.46
CA PHE A 328 -8.28 3.55 -2.57
C PHE A 328 -9.28 3.82 -3.69
N GLY A 329 -9.86 5.03 -3.78
CA GLY A 329 -10.82 5.36 -4.82
C GLY A 329 -10.21 5.45 -6.22
N GLU A 330 -8.92 5.78 -6.34
CA GLU A 330 -8.17 5.74 -7.59
C GLU A 330 -7.91 4.30 -8.02
N TRP A 331 -7.48 3.43 -7.10
CA TRP A 331 -7.33 2.00 -7.32
C TRP A 331 -8.65 1.34 -7.74
N GLN A 332 -9.74 1.65 -7.06
CA GLN A 332 -11.07 1.10 -7.34
C GLN A 332 -11.53 1.34 -8.78
N ARG A 333 -11.16 2.49 -9.36
CA ARG A 333 -11.50 2.87 -10.75
C ARG A 333 -10.45 2.45 -11.77
N SER A 334 -9.39 1.78 -11.35
CA SER A 334 -8.31 1.31 -12.21
C SER A 334 -8.50 -0.13 -12.67
N SER A 335 -7.73 -0.55 -13.67
CA SER A 335 -7.65 -1.95 -14.08
C SER A 335 -7.10 -2.90 -13.00
N TYR A 336 -6.51 -2.36 -11.93
CA TYR A 336 -6.04 -3.15 -10.80
C TYR A 336 -7.16 -3.69 -9.91
N ASN A 337 -8.38 -3.15 -10.01
CA ASN A 337 -9.58 -3.68 -9.35
C ASN A 337 -10.30 -4.74 -10.20
N ASP A 338 -9.68 -5.27 -11.24
CA ASP A 338 -10.25 -6.35 -12.03
C ASP A 338 -10.33 -7.64 -11.19
N PRO A 339 -11.48 -8.35 -11.16
CA PRO A 339 -11.67 -9.52 -10.30
C PRO A 339 -10.82 -10.74 -10.70
N VAL A 340 -10.27 -10.76 -11.93
CA VAL A 340 -9.50 -11.90 -12.46
C VAL A 340 -8.00 -11.58 -12.50
N ASN A 341 -7.63 -10.41 -13.04
CA ASN A 341 -6.25 -10.02 -13.29
C ASN A 341 -5.78 -8.86 -12.42
N GLY A 342 -6.64 -8.40 -11.51
CA GLY A 342 -6.34 -7.29 -10.62
C GLY A 342 -5.28 -7.62 -9.57
N ARG A 343 -4.88 -6.58 -8.84
CA ARG A 343 -4.00 -6.68 -7.67
C ARG A 343 -4.55 -5.85 -6.55
N THR A 344 -4.53 -6.40 -5.36
CA THR A 344 -4.95 -5.70 -4.15
C THR A 344 -3.85 -4.75 -3.65
N CYS A 345 -4.20 -3.87 -2.70
CA CYS A 345 -3.22 -3.04 -2.01
C CYS A 345 -2.14 -3.90 -1.35
N GLN A 346 -2.53 -5.03 -0.75
CA GLN A 346 -1.63 -5.95 -0.08
C GLN A 346 -0.60 -6.59 -1.03
N ASP A 347 -0.95 -6.86 -2.29
CA ASP A 347 -0.03 -7.45 -3.26
C ASP A 347 1.18 -6.58 -3.57
N CYS A 348 1.06 -5.25 -3.40
CA CYS A 348 2.12 -4.29 -3.63
C CYS A 348 2.72 -3.74 -2.33
N HIS A 349 1.87 -3.43 -1.33
CA HIS A 349 2.27 -2.79 -0.08
C HIS A 349 2.50 -3.77 1.08
N MET A 350 2.03 -5.01 0.98
CA MET A 350 2.34 -6.10 1.90
C MET A 350 2.81 -7.33 1.11
N PRO A 351 3.86 -7.18 0.27
CA PRO A 351 4.24 -8.24 -0.65
C PRO A 351 4.64 -9.51 0.11
N ARG A 352 4.33 -10.66 -0.46
CA ARG A 352 4.79 -11.94 0.07
C ARG A 352 6.28 -12.05 -0.10
N ARG A 353 7.00 -12.20 1.00
CA ARG A 353 8.47 -12.29 1.03
C ARG A 353 8.94 -13.70 1.40
N GLY A 354 10.24 -13.85 1.57
CA GLY A 354 10.88 -15.11 1.95
C GLY A 354 10.67 -15.53 3.41
N ALA A 355 9.86 -14.78 4.18
CA ALA A 355 9.49 -15.17 5.53
C ALA A 355 8.82 -16.55 5.56
N THR A 356 9.22 -17.38 6.50
CA THR A 356 8.71 -18.74 6.66
C THR A 356 8.01 -18.97 8.01
N ARG A 357 7.98 -17.96 8.88
CA ARG A 357 7.26 -17.97 10.16
C ARG A 357 6.62 -16.60 10.44
N ILE A 358 5.52 -16.61 11.17
CA ILE A 358 4.87 -15.40 11.70
C ILE A 358 5.22 -15.15 13.17
N ALA A 359 5.80 -16.14 13.84
CA ALA A 359 6.26 -16.06 15.23
C ALA A 359 7.53 -16.88 15.41
N ARG A 360 8.26 -16.60 16.48
CA ARG A 360 9.49 -17.30 16.87
C ARG A 360 9.25 -18.82 16.99
N ALA A 361 10.27 -19.62 16.69
CA ALA A 361 10.17 -21.07 16.78
C ALA A 361 9.95 -21.57 18.21
N ASP A 362 10.60 -20.95 19.21
CA ASP A 362 10.44 -21.25 20.65
C ASP A 362 9.05 -20.85 21.18
N LYS A 363 8.35 -19.96 20.48
CA LYS A 363 6.96 -19.57 20.73
C LYS A 363 5.95 -20.33 19.85
N LYS A 364 6.34 -21.54 19.39
CA LYS A 364 5.53 -22.42 18.53
C LYS A 364 5.21 -21.83 17.14
N GLY A 365 6.05 -20.92 16.64
CA GLY A 365 5.93 -20.38 15.29
C GLY A 365 5.96 -21.49 14.25
N LEU A 366 4.86 -21.61 13.49
CA LEU A 366 4.69 -22.66 12.51
C LEU A 366 5.51 -22.36 11.24
N GLN A 367 6.26 -23.37 10.79
CA GLN A 367 7.02 -23.28 9.54
C GLN A 367 6.07 -23.34 8.34
N ARG A 368 6.14 -22.36 7.45
CA ARG A 368 5.36 -22.25 6.22
C ARG A 368 6.26 -22.19 5.00
N ALA A 369 5.71 -22.51 3.84
CA ALA A 369 6.43 -22.36 2.57
C ALA A 369 6.79 -20.87 2.33
N PRO A 370 7.96 -20.57 1.76
CA PRO A 370 8.29 -19.22 1.32
C PRO A 370 7.21 -18.64 0.40
N GLY A 371 7.00 -17.34 0.49
CA GLY A 371 5.99 -16.64 -0.34
C GLY A 371 4.53 -16.86 0.09
N THR A 372 4.28 -17.40 1.29
CA THR A 372 2.91 -17.54 1.84
C THR A 372 2.59 -16.50 2.90
N ILE A 373 3.58 -15.80 3.44
CA ILE A 373 3.43 -14.82 4.52
C ILE A 373 3.52 -13.41 3.94
N PHE A 374 2.56 -12.55 4.32
CA PHE A 374 2.56 -11.15 3.95
C PHE A 374 3.53 -10.34 4.80
N SER A 375 4.27 -9.44 4.15
CA SER A 375 5.11 -8.47 4.84
C SER A 375 4.26 -7.46 5.61
N HIS A 376 4.75 -7.03 6.77
CA HIS A 376 4.19 -5.92 7.56
C HIS A 376 5.04 -4.65 7.44
N LEU A 377 6.05 -4.66 6.58
CA LEU A 377 6.72 -3.47 6.09
C LEU A 377 5.92 -2.97 4.87
N MET A 378 5.12 -1.96 5.06
CA MET A 378 4.21 -1.41 4.05
C MET A 378 4.90 -0.27 3.29
N PRO A 379 5.76 -0.56 2.29
CA PRO A 379 6.53 0.45 1.59
C PRO A 379 5.61 1.49 0.94
N GLY A 380 6.02 2.75 1.00
CA GLY A 380 5.24 3.88 0.50
C GLY A 380 6.11 5.01 -0.04
N ALA A 381 5.67 6.25 0.17
CA ALA A 381 6.29 7.47 -0.38
C ALA A 381 7.72 7.77 0.09
N ALA A 382 8.30 6.95 0.95
CA ALA A 382 9.70 7.04 1.37
C ALA A 382 10.55 5.86 0.90
N ASP A 383 9.92 4.84 0.30
CA ASP A 383 10.62 3.65 -0.16
C ASP A 383 11.17 3.87 -1.57
N VAL A 384 12.51 3.91 -1.65
CA VAL A 384 13.22 4.19 -2.90
C VAL A 384 13.03 3.08 -3.93
N GLU A 385 12.99 1.83 -3.46
CA GLU A 385 12.86 0.67 -4.35
C GLU A 385 11.46 0.58 -4.97
N LEU A 386 10.42 0.81 -4.16
CA LEU A 386 9.05 0.89 -4.65
C LEU A 386 8.90 2.01 -5.68
N LEU A 387 9.39 3.21 -5.36
CA LEU A 387 9.27 4.38 -6.25
C LEU A 387 10.00 4.18 -7.58
N ARG A 388 11.19 3.55 -7.58
CA ARG A 388 11.93 3.23 -8.81
C ARG A 388 11.22 2.25 -9.74
N ARG A 389 10.33 1.42 -9.22
CA ARG A 389 9.55 0.46 -10.01
C ARG A 389 8.22 1.04 -10.50
N THR A 390 7.84 2.24 -10.07
CA THR A 390 6.51 2.79 -10.29
C THR A 390 6.32 3.29 -11.71
N VAL A 391 7.29 4.00 -12.26
CA VAL A 391 7.20 4.63 -13.58
C VAL A 391 8.20 4.05 -14.56
N ARG A 392 7.78 3.98 -15.83
CA ARG A 392 8.67 3.76 -16.97
C ARG A 392 8.91 5.09 -17.67
N LEU A 393 10.16 5.37 -17.99
CA LEU A 393 10.61 6.59 -18.64
C LEU A 393 11.31 6.23 -19.96
N GLU A 394 10.81 6.81 -21.06
CA GLU A 394 11.37 6.64 -22.39
C GLU A 394 11.65 8.02 -22.98
N VAL A 395 12.79 8.16 -23.66
CA VAL A 395 13.18 9.38 -24.34
C VAL A 395 13.62 9.07 -25.77
N THR A 396 13.11 9.84 -26.70
CA THR A 396 13.56 9.83 -28.11
C THR A 396 13.92 11.24 -28.52
N ALA A 397 14.90 11.38 -29.38
CA ALA A 397 15.31 12.68 -29.86
C ALA A 397 15.83 12.60 -31.30
N GLN A 398 15.65 13.68 -32.05
CA GLN A 398 16.13 13.80 -33.42
C GLN A 398 16.64 15.22 -33.68
N ARG A 399 17.68 15.35 -34.51
CA ARG A 399 18.15 16.64 -34.97
C ARG A 399 17.33 17.09 -36.19
N ARG A 400 16.85 18.33 -36.13
CA ARG A 400 16.14 19.00 -37.23
C ARG A 400 16.78 20.36 -37.46
N GLN A 401 17.62 20.48 -38.48
CA GLN A 401 18.36 21.72 -38.79
C GLN A 401 19.18 22.22 -37.57
N ASP A 402 18.82 23.36 -37.04
CA ASP A 402 19.43 24.03 -35.89
C ASP A 402 18.81 23.65 -34.54
N ARG A 403 17.94 22.60 -34.52
CA ARG A 403 17.23 22.15 -33.34
C ARG A 403 17.43 20.66 -33.04
N VAL A 404 17.29 20.32 -31.78
CA VAL A 404 17.11 18.96 -31.31
C VAL A 404 15.72 18.85 -30.73
N GLU A 405 14.84 18.12 -31.42
CA GLU A 405 13.49 17.79 -30.96
C GLU A 405 13.55 16.57 -30.06
N VAL A 406 12.88 16.64 -28.91
CA VAL A 406 12.88 15.59 -27.90
C VAL A 406 11.43 15.23 -27.56
N GLU A 407 11.11 13.95 -27.57
CA GLU A 407 9.86 13.42 -27.01
C GLU A 407 10.16 12.55 -25.80
N VAL A 408 9.49 12.83 -24.69
CA VAL A 408 9.60 12.07 -23.44
C VAL A 408 8.25 11.46 -23.09
N ARG A 409 8.28 10.16 -22.77
CA ARG A 409 7.11 9.39 -22.34
C ARG A 409 7.30 8.95 -20.89
N VAL A 410 6.37 9.33 -20.03
CA VAL A 410 6.31 8.89 -18.63
C VAL A 410 5.06 8.04 -18.45
N THR A 411 5.24 6.76 -18.14
CA THR A 411 4.13 5.81 -17.93
C THR A 411 4.04 5.42 -16.46
N ASN A 412 2.86 5.54 -15.87
CA ASN A 412 2.58 4.88 -14.60
C ASN A 412 2.41 3.38 -14.86
N GLU A 413 3.49 2.63 -14.73
CA GLU A 413 3.53 1.23 -15.12
C GLU A 413 3.03 0.29 -14.01
N ASN A 414 3.39 0.56 -12.75
CA ASN A 414 3.20 -0.39 -11.66
C ASN A 414 2.45 0.15 -10.44
N ALA A 415 1.88 1.35 -10.46
CA ALA A 415 0.98 1.79 -9.42
C ALA A 415 -0.48 1.62 -9.84
N GLY A 416 -1.29 1.00 -8.99
CA GLY A 416 -2.72 0.81 -9.20
C GLY A 416 -3.58 2.06 -8.94
N HIS A 417 -2.97 3.17 -8.62
CA HIS A 417 -3.55 4.48 -8.32
C HIS A 417 -2.76 5.58 -9.04
N HIS A 418 -3.15 6.82 -8.89
CA HIS A 418 -2.40 7.94 -9.45
C HIS A 418 -0.99 8.04 -8.84
N VAL A 419 -0.05 8.61 -9.59
CA VAL A 419 1.31 8.93 -9.12
C VAL A 419 1.57 10.41 -9.37
N PRO A 420 1.86 11.16 -8.27
CA PRO A 420 1.75 10.80 -6.86
C PRO A 420 0.31 10.63 -6.39
N THR A 421 0.09 10.10 -5.18
CA THR A 421 -1.24 9.94 -4.57
C THR A 421 -1.25 10.34 -3.11
N ASP A 422 -2.43 10.33 -2.48
CA ASP A 422 -2.75 10.68 -1.09
C ASP A 422 -2.41 12.13 -0.77
N HIS A 423 -1.43 12.40 0.09
CA HIS A 423 -1.17 13.74 0.61
C HIS A 423 -0.91 14.76 -0.52
N PRO A 424 -1.68 15.86 -0.61
CA PRO A 424 -1.66 16.75 -1.77
C PRO A 424 -0.34 17.51 -1.96
N ALA A 425 0.51 17.57 -0.95
CA ALA A 425 1.83 18.18 -1.09
C ALA A 425 2.83 17.33 -1.88
N ARG A 426 2.56 16.02 -2.07
CA ARG A 426 3.43 15.13 -2.85
C ARG A 426 3.41 15.51 -4.31
N ASN A 427 4.59 15.51 -4.94
CA ASN A 427 4.72 15.80 -6.35
C ASN A 427 5.81 14.96 -7.00
N MET A 428 5.75 14.83 -8.32
CA MET A 428 6.74 14.17 -9.15
C MET A 428 7.14 15.14 -10.25
N LEU A 429 8.44 15.27 -10.53
CA LEU A 429 8.98 16.21 -11.49
C LEU A 429 9.77 15.47 -12.55
N LEU A 430 9.43 15.70 -13.81
CA LEU A 430 10.24 15.33 -14.96
C LEU A 430 11.19 16.49 -15.26
N LEU A 431 12.48 16.20 -15.32
CA LEU A 431 13.55 17.11 -15.74
C LEU A 431 14.07 16.63 -17.08
N VAL A 432 14.29 17.55 -18.02
CA VAL A 432 14.84 17.23 -19.34
C VAL A 432 16.02 18.14 -19.63
N ASP A 433 17.19 17.56 -19.73
CA ASP A 433 18.45 18.25 -19.96
C ASP A 433 19.03 17.83 -21.30
N ALA A 434 19.65 18.78 -22.00
CA ALA A 434 20.43 18.55 -23.21
C ALA A 434 21.84 19.11 -23.03
N SER A 435 22.86 18.37 -23.48
CA SER A 435 24.23 18.81 -23.43
C SER A 435 24.98 18.40 -24.70
N ASP A 436 25.98 19.19 -25.06
CA ASP A 436 26.95 18.88 -26.13
C ASP A 436 27.96 17.80 -25.71
N SER A 437 28.91 17.49 -26.60
CA SER A 437 29.99 16.53 -26.36
C SER A 437 30.93 16.94 -25.21
N GLY A 438 31.07 18.25 -24.97
CA GLY A 438 31.81 18.84 -23.86
C GLY A 438 31.06 18.91 -22.57
N ARG A 439 29.81 18.36 -22.51
CA ARG A 439 28.88 18.43 -21.37
C ARG A 439 28.40 19.85 -21.03
N GLN A 440 28.46 20.78 -21.96
CA GLN A 440 27.87 22.10 -21.76
C GLN A 440 26.37 22.03 -22.02
N PRO A 441 25.56 22.66 -21.16
CA PRO A 441 24.10 22.64 -21.32
C PRO A 441 23.68 23.40 -22.59
N LEU A 442 22.71 22.84 -23.32
CA LEU A 442 22.12 23.50 -24.48
C LEU A 442 20.92 24.36 -24.06
N GLU A 443 20.71 25.46 -24.76
CA GLU A 443 19.60 26.35 -24.56
C GLU A 443 18.28 25.68 -25.00
N SER A 444 17.27 25.70 -24.13
CA SER A 444 15.91 25.27 -24.44
C SER A 444 15.11 26.42 -25.05
N VAL A 445 14.35 26.14 -26.11
CA VAL A 445 13.51 27.14 -26.80
C VAL A 445 12.00 26.94 -26.57
N GLY A 446 11.64 25.89 -25.84
CA GLY A 446 10.24 25.60 -25.55
C GLY A 446 9.71 26.33 -24.30
N THR A 447 8.39 26.37 -24.17
CA THR A 447 7.69 26.93 -23.00
C THR A 447 7.30 25.88 -21.97
N GLN A 448 7.59 24.60 -22.23
CA GLN A 448 7.28 23.50 -21.31
C GLN A 448 8.35 23.46 -20.20
N VAL A 449 8.10 24.23 -19.14
CA VAL A 449 9.01 24.36 -18.00
C VAL A 449 8.33 24.03 -16.68
N LEU A 450 9.15 23.74 -15.68
CA LEU A 450 8.66 23.48 -14.32
C LEU A 450 8.14 24.76 -13.65
N PRO A 451 7.03 24.65 -12.89
CA PRO A 451 6.41 25.80 -12.20
C PRO A 451 7.27 26.30 -11.02
N GLU A 452 6.99 27.51 -10.55
CA GLU A 452 7.68 28.14 -9.41
C GLU A 452 7.71 27.25 -8.16
N TRP A 453 6.63 26.55 -7.89
CA TRP A 453 6.58 25.67 -6.71
C TRP A 453 7.53 24.45 -6.78
N ALA A 454 8.16 24.20 -7.93
CA ALA A 454 9.24 23.23 -8.04
C ALA A 454 10.54 23.72 -7.37
N GLY A 455 10.58 24.95 -6.89
CA GLY A 455 11.68 25.57 -6.15
C GLY A 455 12.39 26.63 -6.97
N VAL A 456 12.43 27.87 -6.41
CA VAL A 456 13.13 29.04 -6.97
C VAL A 456 14.34 29.31 -6.11
N GLY A 457 15.52 29.31 -6.71
CA GLY A 457 16.76 29.58 -5.99
C GLY A 457 17.97 28.92 -6.65
N SER A 458 19.03 28.79 -5.87
CA SER A 458 20.31 28.22 -6.32
C SER A 458 20.63 26.85 -5.73
N ALA A 459 19.71 26.27 -4.94
CA ALA A 459 19.90 24.93 -4.41
C ALA A 459 19.81 23.89 -5.54
N ALA A 460 20.54 22.79 -5.40
CA ALA A 460 20.61 21.73 -6.41
C ALA A 460 19.23 21.08 -6.73
N ASP A 461 18.26 21.25 -5.83
CA ASP A 461 16.90 20.77 -5.96
C ASP A 461 15.87 21.90 -6.22
N ASP A 462 16.32 23.07 -6.64
CA ASP A 462 15.50 24.17 -7.16
C ASP A 462 15.38 24.02 -8.68
N TYR A 463 14.18 23.68 -9.17
CA TYR A 463 14.00 23.26 -10.56
C TYR A 463 13.06 24.18 -11.36
N ALA A 464 12.49 25.24 -10.75
CA ALA A 464 11.59 26.14 -11.44
C ALA A 464 12.24 26.75 -12.70
N GLY A 465 11.46 26.83 -13.78
CA GLY A 465 11.93 27.35 -15.07
C GLY A 465 12.78 26.38 -15.91
N ARG A 466 13.23 25.24 -15.37
CA ARG A 466 13.94 24.23 -16.17
C ARG A 466 12.97 23.49 -17.10
N PRO A 467 13.45 23.03 -18.27
CA PRO A 467 12.65 22.17 -19.15
C PRO A 467 12.17 20.94 -18.40
N GLY A 468 10.86 20.69 -18.45
CA GLY A 468 10.27 19.58 -17.70
C GLY A 468 8.77 19.68 -17.54
N LYS A 469 8.20 18.73 -16.76
CA LYS A 469 6.78 18.71 -16.39
C LYS A 469 6.61 18.30 -14.94
N ALA A 470 5.67 18.92 -14.27
CA ALA A 470 5.30 18.59 -12.91
C ALA A 470 4.00 17.77 -12.88
N TYR A 471 3.98 16.75 -12.03
CA TYR A 471 2.83 15.90 -11.77
C TYR A 471 2.42 16.07 -10.30
N ALA A 472 1.30 16.72 -10.07
CA ALA A 472 0.78 17.03 -8.74
C ALA A 472 -0.74 17.23 -8.78
N LYS A 473 -1.37 17.11 -7.62
CA LYS A 473 -2.68 17.67 -7.35
C LYS A 473 -2.47 19.01 -6.64
N VAL A 474 -2.61 20.10 -7.35
CA VAL A 474 -2.42 21.45 -6.84
C VAL A 474 -3.73 21.96 -6.26
N LEU A 475 -3.76 22.15 -4.94
CA LEU A 475 -4.89 22.74 -4.25
C LEU A 475 -4.67 24.25 -4.09
N GLU A 476 -5.75 25.01 -4.19
CA GLU A 476 -5.81 26.43 -3.88
C GLU A 476 -6.83 26.68 -2.75
N GLU A 477 -6.43 27.39 -1.73
CA GLU A 477 -7.33 27.81 -0.65
C GLU A 477 -8.30 28.89 -1.14
N ARG A 478 -9.59 28.68 -0.93
CA ARG A 478 -10.65 29.56 -1.50
C ARG A 478 -10.57 31.01 -1.03
N TRP A 479 -10.13 31.27 0.20
CA TRP A 479 -10.14 32.62 0.77
C TRP A 479 -8.79 33.31 0.83
N THR A 480 -7.73 32.53 1.05
CA THR A 480 -6.37 33.08 1.09
C THR A 480 -5.73 33.18 -0.28
N GLY A 481 -6.21 32.41 -1.26
CA GLY A 481 -5.61 32.26 -2.58
C GLY A 481 -4.26 31.54 -2.57
N ILE A 482 -3.84 30.97 -1.44
CA ILE A 482 -2.57 30.25 -1.34
C ILE A 482 -2.62 28.99 -2.21
N SER A 483 -1.68 28.88 -3.13
CA SER A 483 -1.48 27.75 -4.06
C SER A 483 0.00 27.56 -4.36
N PRO A 484 0.52 26.32 -4.30
CA PRO A 484 -0.13 25.10 -3.84
C PRO A 484 -0.35 25.10 -2.33
N SER A 485 -1.52 24.63 -1.87
CA SER A 485 -1.81 24.48 -0.45
C SER A 485 -1.71 23.01 -0.01
N ALA A 486 -1.20 22.81 1.21
CA ALA A 486 -1.27 21.55 1.93
C ALA A 486 -2.26 21.60 3.11
N ALA A 487 -2.93 22.72 3.35
CA ALA A 487 -3.96 22.90 4.38
C ALA A 487 -5.33 22.40 3.91
N TYR A 488 -5.41 21.13 3.53
CA TYR A 488 -6.60 20.51 2.94
C TYR A 488 -7.83 20.46 3.88
N TRP A 489 -7.66 20.70 5.17
CA TRP A 489 -8.76 20.89 6.12
C TRP A 489 -9.45 22.26 5.97
N ARG A 490 -8.81 23.21 5.27
CA ARG A 490 -9.44 24.47 4.82
C ARG A 490 -10.26 24.23 3.56
N PRO A 491 -11.30 25.01 3.26
CA PRO A 491 -11.95 24.97 1.97
C PRO A 491 -10.98 25.24 0.83
N THR A 492 -10.84 24.25 -0.05
CA THR A 492 -9.95 24.30 -1.20
C THR A 492 -10.69 23.98 -2.49
N VAL A 493 -10.07 24.31 -3.61
CA VAL A 493 -10.42 23.83 -4.95
C VAL A 493 -9.21 23.14 -5.57
N VAL A 494 -9.46 22.20 -6.46
CA VAL A 494 -8.39 21.64 -7.30
C VAL A 494 -8.13 22.64 -8.42
N ARG A 495 -6.98 23.30 -8.37
CA ARG A 495 -6.53 24.22 -9.42
C ARG A 495 -6.00 23.45 -10.63
N GLU A 496 -5.28 22.37 -10.36
CA GLU A 496 -4.70 21.52 -11.37
C GLU A 496 -4.53 20.09 -10.82
N ASP A 497 -4.77 19.07 -11.66
CA ASP A 497 -4.44 17.68 -11.36
C ASP A 497 -3.75 17.04 -12.57
N THR A 498 -2.43 17.09 -12.55
CA THR A 498 -1.54 16.51 -13.59
C THR A 498 -1.01 15.14 -13.21
N ARG A 499 -1.45 14.57 -12.10
CA ARG A 499 -1.00 13.26 -11.63
C ARG A 499 -1.29 12.18 -12.68
N LEU A 500 -0.45 11.19 -12.73
CA LEU A 500 -0.48 10.16 -13.76
C LEU A 500 -1.34 8.97 -13.31
N PRO A 501 -2.54 8.74 -13.90
CA PRO A 501 -3.39 7.62 -13.54
C PRO A 501 -2.73 6.26 -13.78
N ALA A 502 -3.25 5.21 -13.14
CA ALA A 502 -2.77 3.84 -13.34
C ALA A 502 -2.78 3.46 -14.84
N LYS A 503 -1.65 2.93 -15.32
CA LYS A 503 -1.42 2.53 -16.72
C LYS A 503 -1.43 3.67 -17.75
N ALA A 504 -1.64 4.92 -17.33
CA ALA A 504 -1.59 6.06 -18.24
C ALA A 504 -0.15 6.41 -18.62
N THR A 505 0.00 6.90 -19.85
CA THR A 505 1.24 7.46 -20.39
C THR A 505 1.01 8.93 -20.70
N ASP A 506 1.90 9.77 -20.20
CA ASP A 506 2.00 11.18 -20.58
C ASP A 506 3.13 11.38 -21.57
N VAL A 507 2.92 12.23 -22.58
CA VAL A 507 3.90 12.51 -23.63
C VAL A 507 4.15 14.01 -23.68
N THR A 508 5.41 14.39 -23.49
CA THR A 508 5.85 15.79 -23.53
C THR A 508 6.92 16.00 -24.59
N ARG A 509 7.01 17.22 -25.13
CA ARG A 509 7.93 17.58 -26.18
C ARG A 509 8.76 18.78 -25.78
N TYR A 510 10.04 18.75 -26.16
CA TYR A 510 11.02 19.78 -25.85
C TYR A 510 11.87 20.06 -27.09
N GLU A 511 12.40 21.26 -27.18
CA GLU A 511 13.31 21.66 -28.24
C GLU A 511 14.53 22.36 -27.64
N PHE A 512 15.70 22.04 -28.16
CA PHE A 512 16.96 22.64 -27.76
C PHE A 512 17.72 23.17 -29.00
N ILE A 513 18.48 24.23 -28.83
CA ILE A 513 19.36 24.73 -29.90
C ILE A 513 20.48 23.72 -30.12
N ALA A 514 20.60 23.23 -31.35
CA ALA A 514 21.65 22.29 -31.70
C ALA A 514 23.01 23.02 -31.83
N PRO A 515 24.12 22.41 -31.37
CA PRO A 515 25.44 23.00 -31.54
C PRO A 515 25.78 23.26 -33.02
N ALA A 516 26.29 24.45 -33.36
CA ALA A 516 26.68 24.80 -34.72
C ALA A 516 27.83 23.93 -35.26
N SER A 517 28.67 23.37 -34.39
CA SER A 517 29.72 22.40 -34.72
C SER A 517 29.16 21.08 -35.29
N GLY A 518 27.88 20.83 -35.15
CA GLY A 518 27.22 19.59 -35.57
C GLY A 518 27.53 18.39 -34.69
N GLU A 519 28.25 18.55 -33.59
CA GLU A 519 28.64 17.48 -32.66
C GLU A 519 27.45 16.71 -32.04
N ASP A 520 27.78 15.60 -31.41
CA ASP A 520 26.80 14.75 -30.71
C ASP A 520 26.15 15.51 -29.57
N VAL A 521 24.83 15.29 -29.41
CA VAL A 521 24.05 15.86 -28.33
C VAL A 521 23.49 14.74 -27.45
N THR A 522 23.73 14.85 -26.16
CA THR A 522 23.15 13.93 -25.15
C THR A 522 21.92 14.57 -24.54
N ILE A 523 20.78 13.88 -24.65
CA ILE A 523 19.54 14.22 -23.95
C ILE A 523 19.39 13.30 -22.75
N THR A 524 19.11 13.87 -21.59
CA THR A 524 18.84 13.11 -20.35
C THR A 524 17.51 13.54 -19.77
N ALA A 525 16.60 12.59 -19.63
CA ALA A 525 15.36 12.77 -18.90
C ALA A 525 15.48 12.09 -17.53
N THR A 526 15.04 12.78 -16.47
CA THR A 526 15.06 12.26 -15.09
C THR A 526 13.72 12.53 -14.41
N VAL A 527 13.13 11.52 -13.81
CA VAL A 527 11.93 11.67 -12.97
C VAL A 527 12.34 11.58 -11.51
N VAL A 528 11.97 12.60 -10.73
CA VAL A 528 12.18 12.66 -9.28
C VAL A 528 10.85 12.73 -8.55
N PHE A 529 10.78 12.08 -7.39
CA PHE A 529 9.65 12.15 -6.46
C PHE A 529 10.01 13.03 -5.28
N ARG A 530 9.13 13.97 -4.98
CA ARG A 530 9.27 14.92 -3.88
C ARG A 530 8.12 14.75 -2.89
N ARG A 531 8.44 14.60 -1.61
CA ARG A 531 7.46 14.29 -0.56
C ARG A 531 6.61 15.49 -0.13
N ALA A 532 7.02 16.71 -0.47
CA ALA A 532 6.28 17.95 -0.22
C ALA A 532 6.71 19.03 -1.21
N PHE A 533 5.84 20.01 -1.48
CA PHE A 533 6.25 21.22 -2.20
C PHE A 533 7.44 21.89 -1.52
N LYS A 534 8.37 22.40 -2.32
CA LYS A 534 9.64 22.96 -1.81
C LYS A 534 9.42 24.03 -0.74
N SER A 535 8.53 24.98 -0.99
CA SER A 535 8.22 26.07 -0.05
C SER A 535 7.68 25.57 1.28
N LEU A 536 6.83 24.53 1.28
CA LEU A 536 6.33 23.91 2.50
C LEU A 536 7.45 23.19 3.25
N ALA A 537 8.27 22.42 2.54
CA ALA A 537 9.37 21.68 3.13
C ALA A 537 10.37 22.61 3.84
N VAL A 538 10.70 23.73 3.20
CA VAL A 538 11.59 24.76 3.77
C VAL A 538 10.98 25.36 5.04
N ARG A 539 9.73 25.84 4.98
CA ARG A 539 9.05 26.45 6.15
C ARG A 539 8.91 25.49 7.33
N LYS A 540 8.66 24.21 7.05
CA LYS A 540 8.50 23.16 8.07
C LYS A 540 9.84 22.58 8.54
N GLY A 541 10.98 22.94 7.95
CA GLY A 541 12.27 22.31 8.21
C GLY A 541 12.33 20.83 7.80
N TRP A 542 11.53 20.42 6.82
CA TRP A 542 11.47 19.04 6.31
C TRP A 542 12.62 18.76 5.34
N GLN A 543 13.80 18.57 5.86
CA GLN A 543 14.97 18.23 5.05
C GLN A 543 14.87 16.79 4.53
N THR A 544 14.40 16.64 3.31
CA THR A 544 14.30 15.32 2.65
C THR A 544 14.69 15.49 1.20
N ALA A 545 15.74 14.78 0.80
CA ALA A 545 16.19 14.74 -0.57
C ALA A 545 15.09 14.19 -1.51
N ASP A 546 15.07 14.69 -2.72
CA ASP A 546 14.26 14.13 -3.79
C ASP A 546 14.69 12.70 -4.10
N ILE A 547 13.73 11.83 -4.38
CA ILE A 547 13.99 10.43 -4.72
C ILE A 547 13.99 10.29 -6.24
N LYS A 548 15.13 9.92 -6.81
CA LYS A 548 15.23 9.61 -8.24
C LYS A 548 14.49 8.32 -8.55
N MET A 549 13.39 8.44 -9.31
CA MET A 549 12.55 7.31 -9.71
C MET A 549 13.09 6.63 -10.98
N ALA A 550 13.44 7.41 -12.01
CA ALA A 550 13.91 6.88 -13.28
C ALA A 550 14.84 7.88 -13.96
N THR A 551 15.75 7.38 -14.78
CA THR A 551 16.56 8.17 -15.70
C THR A 551 16.68 7.44 -17.03
N SER A 552 16.54 8.16 -18.14
CA SER A 552 16.72 7.66 -19.50
C SER A 552 17.52 8.67 -20.30
N SER A 553 18.45 8.21 -21.15
CA SER A 553 19.29 9.08 -21.97
C SER A 553 19.38 8.56 -23.39
N VAL A 554 19.49 9.48 -24.34
CA VAL A 554 19.72 9.18 -25.74
C VAL A 554 20.78 10.13 -26.31
N VAL A 555 21.62 9.61 -27.19
CA VAL A 555 22.63 10.42 -27.93
C VAL A 555 22.13 10.61 -29.36
N VAL A 556 21.96 11.88 -29.73
CA VAL A 556 21.68 12.31 -31.10
C VAL A 556 23.01 12.54 -31.80
N ARG A 557 23.39 11.61 -32.65
CA ARG A 557 24.66 11.65 -33.37
C ARG A 557 24.65 12.68 -34.47
N GLN A 558 25.86 13.21 -34.79
CA GLN A 558 26.09 14.02 -35.96
C GLN A 558 25.63 13.24 -37.21
N ALA A 559 24.91 13.91 -38.13
CA ALA A 559 24.62 13.33 -39.44
C ALA A 559 25.96 13.11 -40.18
N PRO A 560 26.17 11.97 -40.83
CA PRO A 560 27.34 11.80 -41.69
C PRO A 560 27.36 12.92 -42.76
N ARG A 561 28.51 13.55 -42.92
CA ARG A 561 28.71 14.60 -43.94
C ARG A 561 28.61 14.05 -45.35
#